data_2578823aaf46793aa0f9eafccdbb91b8
#
_entry.id   2578823aaf46793aa0f9eafccdbb91b8
#
_cell.length_a   1.000
_cell.length_b   1.000
_cell.length_c   1.000
_cell.angle_alpha   90.00
_cell.angle_beta   90.00
_cell.angle_gamma   90.00
#
_symmetry.space_group_name_H-M   'P 1'
#
loop_
_entity.id
_entity.type
_entity.pdbx_description
1 polymer ?
#
loop_
_entity_poly.entity_id
_entity_poly.type
_entity_poly.pdbx_seq_one_letter_code
_entity_poly.pdbx_strand_id
1 'polypeptide(L)'
;MKPLCEKIYFDKIVEIVVLLFGVFMDIMLIINKANDIAWLIFIIIFSVILVFMAIDIIYWLFQPRVLIYQYETGIIINRKTKIEYTAIESVKYKNYIHKEYRGNYYKDTWSGVIFLKLKSGKTYKIRNAFYPIEVVDVLSKIKQQRKFR
;
A
#
# COMPACT_ATOMS: atom_id res chain seq x y z
N MET A 1 -17.33 -8.36 14.01
CA MET A 1 -16.08 -8.20 13.28
C MET A 1 -15.50 -6.83 13.57
N LYS A 2 -14.21 -6.76 13.99
CA LYS A 2 -13.52 -5.50 14.29
C LYS A 2 -12.58 -5.15 13.13
N PRO A 3 -12.56 -3.92 12.61
CA PRO A 3 -11.56 -3.51 11.64
C PRO A 3 -10.17 -3.55 12.30
N LEU A 4 -9.21 -4.19 11.66
CA LEU A 4 -7.83 -4.30 12.14
C LEU A 4 -6.87 -3.46 11.31
N CYS A 5 -7.13 -3.33 10.01
CA CYS A 5 -6.30 -2.54 9.09
C CYS A 5 -7.16 -1.83 8.07
N GLU A 6 -6.99 -0.53 7.95
CA GLU A 6 -7.60 0.28 6.90
C GLU A 6 -6.59 0.59 5.78
N LYS A 7 -7.10 0.96 4.60
CA LYS A 7 -6.23 1.46 3.53
C LYS A 7 -5.86 2.92 3.77
N ILE A 8 -4.69 3.30 3.28
CA ILE A 8 -4.21 4.69 3.37
C ILE A 8 -4.98 5.58 2.40
N TYR A 9 -5.24 6.82 2.81
CA TYR A 9 -5.94 7.83 2.00
C TYR A 9 -5.07 9.03 1.69
N PHE A 10 -4.36 9.58 2.67
CA PHE A 10 -3.66 10.85 2.53
C PHE A 10 -2.59 10.84 1.42
N ASP A 11 -1.70 9.85 1.45
CA ASP A 11 -0.64 9.73 0.43
C ASP A 11 -1.21 9.58 -0.98
N LYS A 12 -2.37 8.89 -1.10
CA LYS A 12 -3.03 8.68 -2.39
C LYS A 12 -3.72 9.93 -2.93
N ILE A 13 -4.21 10.81 -2.06
CA ILE A 13 -4.72 12.12 -2.48
C ILE A 13 -3.58 12.96 -3.06
N VAL A 14 -2.42 12.97 -2.42
CA VAL A 14 -1.23 13.66 -2.94
C VAL A 14 -0.81 13.09 -4.29
N GLU A 15 -0.76 11.75 -4.44
CA GLU A 15 -0.44 11.11 -5.71
C GLU A 15 -1.43 11.48 -6.83
N ILE A 16 -2.74 11.58 -6.53
CA ILE A 16 -3.76 12.02 -7.48
C ILE A 16 -3.49 13.45 -7.95
N VAL A 17 -3.19 14.36 -7.01
CA VAL A 17 -2.88 15.76 -7.35
C VAL A 17 -1.63 15.84 -8.22
N VAL A 18 -0.58 15.08 -7.88
CA VAL A 18 0.66 15.00 -8.67
C VAL A 18 0.39 14.43 -10.05
N LEU A 19 -0.44 13.39 -10.18
CA LEU A 19 -0.81 12.81 -11.47
C LEU A 19 -1.54 13.84 -12.34
N LEU A 20 -2.55 14.54 -11.79
CA LEU A 20 -3.31 15.56 -12.54
C LEU A 20 -2.40 16.70 -13.03
N PHE A 21 -1.50 17.18 -12.15
CA PHE A 21 -0.53 18.19 -12.53
C PHE A 21 0.46 17.66 -13.58
N GLY A 22 0.94 16.43 -13.44
CA GLY A 22 1.82 15.77 -14.38
C GLY A 22 1.20 15.64 -15.77
N VAL A 23 -0.08 15.20 -15.85
CA VAL A 23 -0.82 15.13 -17.12
C VAL A 23 -0.95 16.51 -17.77
N PHE A 24 -1.26 17.53 -16.99
CA PHE A 24 -1.32 18.91 -17.49
C PHE A 24 0.02 19.36 -18.09
N MET A 25 1.13 19.11 -17.37
CA MET A 25 2.47 19.45 -17.85
C MET A 25 2.86 18.67 -19.10
N ASP A 26 2.51 17.38 -19.19
CA ASP A 26 2.78 16.55 -20.36
C ASP A 26 2.06 17.07 -21.60
N ILE A 27 0.78 17.43 -21.47
CA ILE A 27 0.00 18.07 -22.56
C ILE A 27 0.66 19.37 -23.01
N MET A 28 1.08 20.23 -22.09
CA MET A 28 1.74 21.50 -22.40
C MET A 28 3.07 21.29 -23.12
N LEU A 29 3.84 20.26 -22.75
CA LEU A 29 5.09 19.90 -23.43
C LEU A 29 4.83 19.37 -24.85
N ILE A 30 3.82 18.52 -25.04
CA ILE A 30 3.43 18.02 -26.35
C ILE A 30 3.11 19.19 -27.31
N ILE A 31 2.28 20.12 -26.84
CA ILE A 31 1.87 21.28 -27.68
C ILE A 31 3.05 22.16 -28.06
N ASN A 32 4.00 22.40 -27.15
CA ASN A 32 5.03 23.40 -27.34
C ASN A 32 6.36 22.84 -27.84
N LYS A 33 6.67 21.56 -27.65
CA LYS A 33 8.01 20.97 -27.82
C LYS A 33 8.07 19.68 -28.63
N ALA A 34 6.96 19.19 -29.17
CA ALA A 34 6.90 17.90 -29.87
C ALA A 34 7.80 17.84 -31.15
N ASN A 35 8.20 18.96 -31.69
CA ASN A 35 9.05 19.03 -32.88
C ASN A 35 10.56 18.81 -32.58
N ASP A 36 10.96 18.81 -31.31
CA ASP A 36 12.34 18.58 -30.91
C ASP A 36 12.48 17.12 -30.42
N ILE A 37 13.39 16.36 -31.06
CA ILE A 37 13.60 14.93 -30.77
C ILE A 37 13.97 14.69 -29.31
N ALA A 38 14.81 15.53 -28.71
CA ALA A 38 15.21 15.37 -27.31
C ALA A 38 14.00 15.53 -26.36
N TRP A 39 13.15 16.53 -26.64
CA TRP A 39 11.91 16.72 -25.87
C TRP A 39 10.88 15.63 -26.13
N LEU A 40 10.83 15.07 -27.34
CA LEU A 40 9.93 13.96 -27.64
C LEU A 40 10.28 12.73 -26.81
N ILE A 41 11.57 12.37 -26.70
CA ILE A 41 12.03 11.27 -25.85
C ILE A 41 11.64 11.51 -24.38
N PHE A 42 11.86 12.73 -23.88
CA PHE A 42 11.49 13.09 -22.51
C PHE A 42 9.98 12.95 -22.27
N ILE A 43 9.14 13.44 -23.18
CA ILE A 43 7.68 13.34 -23.12
C ILE A 43 7.26 11.86 -23.05
N ILE A 44 7.82 10.99 -23.89
CA ILE A 44 7.49 9.56 -23.89
C ILE A 44 7.81 8.92 -22.53
N ILE A 45 9.01 9.17 -21.99
CA ILE A 45 9.42 8.62 -20.68
C ILE A 45 8.48 9.12 -19.58
N PHE A 46 8.18 10.42 -19.59
CA PHE A 46 7.31 11.03 -18.59
C PHE A 46 5.88 10.49 -18.67
N SER A 47 5.30 10.36 -19.87
CA SER A 47 3.98 9.75 -20.08
C SER A 47 3.93 8.32 -19.55
N VAL A 48 4.97 7.51 -19.76
CA VAL A 48 5.04 6.14 -19.22
C VAL A 48 4.98 6.15 -17.70
N ILE A 49 5.68 7.06 -17.03
CA ILE A 49 5.63 7.19 -15.56
C ILE A 49 4.20 7.54 -15.09
N LEU A 50 3.54 8.50 -15.77
CA LEU A 50 2.16 8.88 -15.45
C LEU A 50 1.19 7.71 -15.60
N VAL A 51 1.36 6.87 -16.62
CA VAL A 51 0.54 5.65 -16.81
C VAL A 51 0.73 4.68 -15.62
N PHE A 52 1.96 4.43 -15.16
CA PHE A 52 2.19 3.58 -13.99
C PHE A 52 1.55 4.15 -12.72
N MET A 53 1.63 5.45 -12.50
CA MET A 53 0.96 6.12 -11.39
C MET A 53 -0.58 5.96 -11.48
N ALA A 54 -1.15 6.15 -12.66
CA ALA A 54 -2.58 5.98 -12.88
C ALA A 54 -3.04 4.55 -12.57
N ILE A 55 -2.28 3.53 -13.00
CA ILE A 55 -2.57 2.12 -12.72
C ILE A 55 -2.58 1.87 -11.18
N ASP A 56 -1.60 2.42 -10.45
CA ASP A 56 -1.53 2.23 -8.99
C ASP A 56 -2.70 2.92 -8.27
N ILE A 57 -3.09 4.12 -8.71
CA ILE A 57 -4.27 4.84 -8.19
C ILE A 57 -5.56 4.05 -8.48
N ILE A 58 -5.73 3.54 -9.70
CA ILE A 58 -6.88 2.71 -10.08
C ILE A 58 -6.95 1.46 -9.19
N TYR A 59 -5.83 0.75 -9.04
CA TYR A 59 -5.75 -0.41 -8.15
C TYR A 59 -6.16 -0.05 -6.72
N TRP A 60 -5.68 1.09 -6.17
CA TRP A 60 -6.06 1.57 -4.86
C TRP A 60 -7.55 1.91 -4.76
N LEU A 61 -8.15 2.51 -5.77
CA LEU A 61 -9.59 2.84 -5.78
C LEU A 61 -10.46 1.60 -5.61
N PHE A 62 -10.09 0.49 -6.27
CA PHE A 62 -10.82 -0.79 -6.17
C PHE A 62 -10.56 -1.56 -4.88
N GLN A 63 -9.60 -1.17 -4.06
CA GLN A 63 -9.40 -1.79 -2.76
C GLN A 63 -10.51 -1.40 -1.77
N PRO A 64 -10.98 -2.34 -0.92
CA PRO A 64 -11.95 -2.02 0.13
C PRO A 64 -11.33 -1.06 1.16
N ARG A 65 -12.17 -0.23 1.80
CA ARG A 65 -11.73 0.69 2.86
C ARG A 65 -10.98 -0.05 3.98
N VAL A 66 -11.54 -1.16 4.44
CA VAL A 66 -10.91 -2.01 5.45
C VAL A 66 -10.28 -3.20 4.76
N LEU A 67 -8.96 -3.33 4.89
CA LEU A 67 -8.16 -4.38 4.27
C LEU A 67 -8.16 -5.67 5.08
N ILE A 68 -8.19 -5.56 6.41
CA ILE A 68 -8.19 -6.70 7.34
C ILE A 68 -9.25 -6.49 8.40
N TYR A 69 -10.15 -7.46 8.53
CA TYR A 69 -11.07 -7.59 9.65
C TYR A 69 -10.60 -8.69 10.59
N GLN A 70 -10.77 -8.46 11.88
CA GLN A 70 -10.56 -9.46 12.94
C GLN A 70 -11.88 -10.09 13.33
N TYR A 71 -11.91 -11.40 13.52
CA TYR A 71 -12.98 -12.15 14.17
C TYR A 71 -12.40 -13.11 15.21
N GLU A 72 -13.22 -13.81 15.95
CA GLU A 72 -12.79 -14.60 17.14
C GLU A 72 -11.67 -15.60 16.84
N THR A 73 -11.73 -16.31 15.73
CA THR A 73 -10.79 -17.39 15.40
C THR A 73 -9.79 -17.03 14.31
N GLY A 74 -9.87 -15.82 13.70
CA GLY A 74 -8.99 -15.48 12.58
C GLY A 74 -9.16 -14.05 12.05
N ILE A 75 -8.78 -13.89 10.81
CA ILE A 75 -8.88 -12.64 10.05
C ILE A 75 -9.54 -12.85 8.69
N ILE A 76 -10.12 -11.76 8.16
CA ILE A 76 -10.66 -11.72 6.80
C ILE A 76 -9.90 -10.65 6.03
N ILE A 77 -9.27 -11.04 4.92
CA ILE A 77 -8.53 -10.13 4.03
C ILE A 77 -9.43 -9.71 2.86
N ASN A 78 -9.46 -8.40 2.60
CA ASN A 78 -10.18 -7.78 1.48
C ASN A 78 -11.65 -8.24 1.36
N ARG A 79 -12.31 -8.51 2.49
CA ARG A 79 -13.69 -9.02 2.59
C ARG A 79 -13.94 -10.39 1.91
N LYS A 80 -12.91 -11.07 1.42
CA LYS A 80 -13.05 -12.30 0.62
C LYS A 80 -12.40 -13.51 1.25
N THR A 81 -11.19 -13.37 1.79
CA THR A 81 -10.37 -14.50 2.22
C THR A 81 -10.37 -14.60 3.74
N LYS A 82 -10.99 -15.66 4.28
CA LYS A 82 -10.94 -16.01 5.70
C LYS A 82 -9.68 -16.82 5.98
N ILE A 83 -8.96 -16.46 7.04
CA ILE A 83 -7.72 -17.13 7.47
C ILE A 83 -7.78 -17.28 8.98
N GLU A 84 -7.67 -18.51 9.46
CA GLU A 84 -7.58 -18.80 10.90
C GLU A 84 -6.20 -18.43 11.45
N TYR A 85 -6.13 -18.00 12.70
CA TYR A 85 -4.85 -17.69 13.34
C TYR A 85 -3.90 -18.89 13.39
N THR A 86 -4.45 -20.11 13.51
CA THR A 86 -3.71 -21.37 13.51
C THR A 86 -2.97 -21.65 12.21
N ALA A 87 -3.50 -21.15 11.09
CA ALA A 87 -2.91 -21.31 9.77
C ALA A 87 -1.78 -20.29 9.48
N ILE A 88 -1.64 -19.22 10.29
CA ILE A 88 -0.64 -18.19 10.09
C ILE A 88 0.72 -18.68 10.61
N GLU A 89 1.72 -18.73 9.69
CA GLU A 89 3.11 -19.04 10.04
C GLU A 89 3.84 -17.80 10.54
N SER A 90 3.81 -16.71 9.75
CA SER A 90 4.48 -15.45 10.10
C SER A 90 3.76 -14.25 9.50
N VAL A 91 3.91 -13.11 10.18
CA VAL A 91 3.43 -11.81 9.72
C VAL A 91 4.63 -10.86 9.72
N LYS A 92 4.86 -10.19 8.60
CA LYS A 92 5.94 -9.20 8.43
C LYS A 92 5.34 -7.95 7.77
N TYR A 93 6.00 -6.82 7.94
CA TYR A 93 5.65 -5.59 7.22
C TYR A 93 6.86 -4.98 6.56
N LYS A 94 6.60 -4.15 5.55
CA LYS A 94 7.57 -3.27 4.92
C LYS A 94 6.90 -1.92 4.71
N ASN A 95 7.45 -0.87 5.30
CA ASN A 95 6.96 0.48 5.08
C ASN A 95 7.30 0.94 3.66
N TYR A 96 6.44 1.74 3.05
CA TYR A 96 6.81 2.56 1.92
C TYR A 96 7.76 3.64 2.44
N ILE A 97 8.90 3.85 1.76
CA ILE A 97 9.94 4.75 2.24
C ILE A 97 9.45 6.19 2.08
N HIS A 98 8.92 6.77 3.14
CA HIS A 98 8.93 8.21 3.36
C HIS A 98 9.81 8.49 4.58
N LYS A 99 11.09 8.71 4.33
CA LYS A 99 11.98 9.30 5.33
C LYS A 99 11.65 10.79 5.39
N GLU A 100 10.65 11.18 6.16
CA GLU A 100 10.55 12.56 6.60
C GLU A 100 11.65 12.83 7.62
N TYR A 101 12.69 13.47 7.17
CA TYR A 101 13.73 14.03 8.03
C TYR A 101 13.17 15.30 8.70
N ARG A 102 12.62 15.18 9.88
CA ARG A 102 12.31 16.31 10.76
C ARG A 102 13.15 16.20 12.01
N GLY A 103 14.35 16.76 11.96
CA GLY A 103 15.27 16.77 13.11
C GLY A 103 15.63 15.34 13.56
N ASN A 104 16.04 15.13 14.80
CA ASN A 104 16.50 13.87 15.35
C ASN A 104 15.42 12.77 15.54
N TYR A 105 14.26 12.85 14.91
CA TYR A 105 13.18 11.89 15.03
C TYR A 105 12.83 11.26 13.67
N TYR A 106 13.05 9.94 13.57
CA TYR A 106 12.49 9.11 12.50
C TYR A 106 10.99 8.95 12.76
N LYS A 107 10.16 9.62 11.99
CA LYS A 107 8.73 9.37 12.02
C LYS A 107 8.45 8.10 11.23
N ASP A 108 7.96 7.05 11.90
CA ASP A 108 7.53 5.81 11.26
C ASP A 108 6.54 6.12 10.15
N THR A 109 6.78 5.51 8.99
CA THR A 109 5.91 5.70 7.82
C THR A 109 4.55 5.12 8.10
N TRP A 110 3.51 5.91 7.83
CA TRP A 110 2.12 5.56 8.14
C TRP A 110 1.54 4.53 7.17
N SER A 111 2.26 4.19 6.12
CA SER A 111 1.82 3.31 5.07
C SER A 111 2.84 2.24 4.72
N GLY A 112 2.34 1.09 4.26
CA GLY A 112 3.22 0.02 3.87
C GLY A 112 2.50 -1.21 3.33
N VAL A 113 3.24 -2.30 3.31
CA VAL A 113 2.79 -3.61 2.86
C VAL A 113 2.90 -4.59 4.01
N ILE A 114 1.83 -5.37 4.24
CA ILE A 114 1.84 -6.49 5.16
C ILE A 114 2.01 -7.77 4.36
N PHE A 115 2.95 -8.61 4.78
CA PHE A 115 3.17 -9.95 4.25
C PHE A 115 2.71 -10.97 5.28
N LEU A 116 1.70 -11.74 4.92
CA LEU A 116 1.14 -12.79 5.77
C LEU A 116 1.44 -14.13 5.15
N LYS A 117 2.35 -14.89 5.76
CA LYS A 117 2.72 -16.23 5.31
C LYS A 117 1.93 -17.29 6.08
N LEU A 118 1.33 -18.21 5.37
CA LEU A 118 0.62 -19.35 5.92
C LEU A 118 1.54 -20.57 6.05
N LYS A 119 1.20 -21.47 6.96
CA LYS A 119 1.86 -22.79 7.10
C LYS A 119 1.81 -23.63 5.83
N SER A 120 0.79 -23.40 4.98
CA SER A 120 0.69 -24.03 3.66
C SER A 120 1.70 -23.52 2.63
N GLY A 121 2.56 -22.56 2.99
CA GLY A 121 3.51 -21.90 2.10
C GLY A 121 2.95 -20.70 1.33
N LYS A 122 1.62 -20.53 1.29
CA LYS A 122 0.98 -19.41 0.60
C LYS A 122 1.26 -18.08 1.31
N THR A 123 1.60 -17.04 0.55
CA THR A 123 1.87 -15.69 1.07
C THR A 123 0.85 -14.71 0.50
N TYR A 124 0.19 -13.97 1.38
CA TYR A 124 -0.67 -12.85 1.02
C TYR A 124 0.09 -11.54 1.18
N LYS A 125 0.01 -10.70 0.15
CA LYS A 125 0.60 -9.37 0.11
C LYS A 125 -0.52 -8.33 0.16
N ILE A 126 -0.63 -7.60 1.27
CA ILE A 126 -1.65 -6.59 1.50
C ILE A 126 -0.98 -5.23 1.35
N ARG A 127 -1.24 -4.56 0.22
CA ARG A 127 -0.68 -3.25 -0.11
C ARG A 127 -1.53 -2.12 0.47
N ASN A 128 -0.96 -0.93 0.57
CA ASN A 128 -1.62 0.30 1.01
C ASN A 128 -2.21 0.19 2.43
N ALA A 129 -1.56 -0.60 3.30
CA ALA A 129 -1.95 -0.74 4.70
C ALA A 129 -1.58 0.52 5.49
N PHE A 130 -2.54 1.03 6.27
CA PHE A 130 -2.33 2.10 7.22
C PHE A 130 -1.78 1.53 8.53
N TYR A 131 -0.72 2.12 9.10
CA TYR A 131 -0.01 1.65 10.29
C TYR A 131 0.26 0.13 10.30
N PRO A 132 1.00 -0.41 9.33
CA PRO A 132 1.21 -1.85 9.21
C PRO A 132 1.95 -2.46 10.42
N ILE A 133 2.76 -1.69 11.14
CA ILE A 133 3.47 -2.12 12.34
C ILE A 133 2.48 -2.52 13.45
N GLU A 134 1.47 -1.70 13.73
CA GLU A 134 0.47 -1.98 14.76
C GLU A 134 -0.32 -3.26 14.44
N VAL A 135 -0.65 -3.46 13.17
CA VAL A 135 -1.34 -4.66 12.71
C VAL A 135 -0.50 -5.91 12.94
N VAL A 136 0.79 -5.84 12.62
CA VAL A 136 1.72 -6.97 12.82
C VAL A 136 1.91 -7.27 14.30
N ASP A 137 2.01 -6.25 15.15
CA ASP A 137 2.13 -6.40 16.59
C ASP A 137 0.90 -7.07 17.21
N VAL A 138 -0.30 -6.64 16.81
CA VAL A 138 -1.56 -7.25 17.28
C VAL A 138 -1.64 -8.72 16.87
N LEU A 139 -1.37 -9.03 15.59
CA LEU A 139 -1.41 -10.40 15.08
C LEU A 139 -0.35 -11.30 15.74
N SER A 140 0.83 -10.76 16.01
CA SER A 140 1.91 -11.48 16.69
C SER A 140 1.56 -11.80 18.15
N LYS A 141 0.99 -10.86 18.90
CA LYS A 141 0.52 -11.05 20.27
C LYS A 141 -0.57 -12.12 20.36
N ILE A 142 -1.57 -12.08 19.46
CA ILE A 142 -2.65 -13.08 19.42
C ILE A 142 -2.07 -14.47 19.14
N LYS A 143 -1.10 -14.59 18.25
CA LYS A 143 -0.44 -15.85 17.95
C LYS A 143 0.32 -16.40 19.17
N GLN A 144 1.03 -15.55 19.92
CA GLN A 144 1.73 -15.94 21.14
C GLN A 144 0.76 -16.43 22.22
N GLN A 145 -0.31 -15.69 22.50
CA GLN A 145 -1.30 -16.05 23.52
C GLN A 145 -1.97 -17.40 23.26
N ARG A 146 -2.17 -17.78 21.97
CA ARG A 146 -2.78 -19.08 21.59
C ARG A 146 -1.79 -20.24 21.56
N LYS A 147 -0.48 -19.99 21.62
CA LYS A 147 0.53 -21.05 21.71
C LYS A 147 0.63 -21.62 23.12
N PHE A 148 0.13 -20.90 24.11
CA PHE A 148 0.15 -21.27 25.54
C PHE A 148 -1.21 -21.79 26.06
N ARG A 149 -2.19 -21.97 25.18
CA ARG A 149 -3.44 -22.69 25.44
C ARG A 149 -3.50 -24.00 24.66
#